data_a3bd769e3d0881c7306896ffa0914b7f
#
_entry.id   a3bd769e3d0881c7306896ffa0914b7f
#
_cell.length_a   1.000
_cell.length_b   1.000
_cell.length_c   1.000
_cell.angle_alpha   90.00
_cell.angle_beta   90.00
_cell.angle_gamma   90.00
#
_symmetry.space_group_name_H-M   'P 1'
#
loop_
_entity.id
_entity.type
_entity.pdbx_description
1 polymer ?
#
loop_
_entity_poly.entity_id
_entity_poly.type
_entity_poly.pdbx_seq_one_letter_code
_entity_poly.pdbx_strand_id
1 'polypeptide(L)'
;EKQGIPYRLNSKVTEILSDHGKAVGVEVSTPEGKYKVLSKAVIVATGGFSASPELLKRYAPDWIGRPTTGASSLTGDGIRMAQAIGADTASMEQIKVNYLSDGHHALYRSCQS
;
A
#
# COMPACT_ATOMS: atom_id res chain seq x y z
N GLU A 1 5.56 -4.00 20.84
CA GLU A 1 5.61 -5.03 21.92
C GLU A 1 5.26 -4.46 23.30
N LYS A 2 5.60 -3.22 23.62
CA LYS A 2 5.31 -2.61 24.93
C LYS A 2 3.82 -2.49 25.30
N GLN A 3 2.90 -2.62 24.34
CA GLN A 3 1.45 -2.45 24.57
C GLN A 3 0.66 -3.77 24.45
N GLY A 4 1.34 -4.93 24.29
CA GLY A 4 0.67 -6.24 24.22
C GLY A 4 -0.24 -6.43 22.99
N ILE A 5 -0.09 -5.60 21.94
CA ILE A 5 -0.86 -5.74 20.72
C ILE A 5 -0.32 -6.94 19.94
N PRO A 6 -1.16 -7.96 19.62
CA PRO A 6 -0.71 -9.10 18.85
C PRO A 6 -0.42 -8.69 17.40
N TYR A 7 0.67 -9.18 16.85
CA TYR A 7 1.03 -9.02 15.43
C TYR A 7 1.43 -10.36 14.84
N ARG A 8 1.29 -10.49 13.54
CA ARG A 8 1.68 -11.68 12.79
C ARG A 8 2.54 -11.30 11.61
N LEU A 9 3.68 -11.96 11.46
CA LEU A 9 4.56 -11.85 10.30
C LEU A 9 4.21 -12.91 9.25
N ASN A 10 4.75 -12.77 8.03
CA ASN A 10 4.52 -13.69 6.92
C ASN A 10 3.02 -13.94 6.62
N SER A 11 2.20 -12.92 6.86
CA SER A 11 0.75 -12.98 6.77
C SER A 11 0.28 -11.91 5.79
N LYS A 12 0.19 -12.27 4.51
CA LYS A 12 -0.23 -11.34 3.46
C LYS A 12 -1.74 -11.21 3.45
N VAL A 13 -2.25 -10.00 3.67
CA VAL A 13 -3.68 -9.70 3.44
C VAL A 13 -3.92 -9.67 1.93
N THR A 14 -4.89 -10.42 1.45
CA THR A 14 -5.23 -10.56 0.03
C THR A 14 -6.55 -9.88 -0.32
N GLU A 15 -7.43 -9.69 0.65
CA GLU A 15 -8.75 -9.11 0.44
C GLU A 15 -9.26 -8.46 1.73
N ILE A 16 -10.02 -7.37 1.59
CA ILE A 16 -10.86 -6.83 2.67
C ILE A 16 -12.26 -7.40 2.48
N LEU A 17 -12.74 -8.12 3.48
CA LEU A 17 -14.09 -8.69 3.49
C LEU A 17 -15.10 -7.61 3.78
N SER A 18 -16.15 -7.55 2.99
CA SER A 18 -17.24 -6.59 3.20
C SER A 18 -18.60 -7.30 3.29
N ASP A 19 -19.48 -6.72 4.09
CA ASP A 19 -20.87 -7.10 4.20
C ASP A 19 -21.75 -5.85 4.22
N HIS A 20 -22.71 -5.75 3.28
CA HIS A 20 -23.60 -4.58 3.13
C HIS A 20 -22.84 -3.23 3.11
N GLY A 21 -21.68 -3.17 2.41
CA GLY A 21 -20.87 -1.97 2.29
C GLY A 21 -20.00 -1.62 3.51
N LYS A 22 -19.92 -2.51 4.51
CA LYS A 22 -19.05 -2.35 5.67
C LYS A 22 -17.93 -3.38 5.65
N ALA A 23 -16.72 -2.95 5.97
CA ALA A 23 -15.60 -3.86 6.19
C ALA A 23 -15.87 -4.70 7.45
N VAL A 24 -15.81 -6.02 7.31
CA VAL A 24 -16.08 -6.99 8.38
C VAL A 24 -14.87 -7.87 8.71
N GLY A 25 -13.77 -7.68 8.03
CA GLY A 25 -12.55 -8.45 8.25
C GLY A 25 -11.63 -8.46 7.04
N VAL A 26 -10.71 -9.39 7.05
CA VAL A 26 -9.72 -9.58 5.96
C VAL A 26 -9.49 -11.06 5.68
N GLU A 27 -9.17 -11.40 4.43
CA GLU A 27 -8.57 -12.69 4.07
C GLU A 27 -7.05 -12.58 4.15
N VAL A 28 -6.44 -13.56 4.75
CA VAL A 28 -4.99 -13.64 4.96
C VAL A 28 -4.44 -14.90 4.31
N SER A 29 -3.35 -14.76 3.56
CA SER A 29 -2.59 -15.85 2.98
C SER A 29 -1.26 -16.01 3.72
N THR A 30 -0.96 -17.22 4.13
CA THR A 30 0.31 -17.62 4.77
C THR A 30 0.89 -18.82 4.04
N PRO A 31 2.15 -19.20 4.31
CA PRO A 31 2.73 -20.44 3.77
C PRO A 31 1.94 -21.70 4.11
N GLU A 32 1.22 -21.71 5.25
CA GLU A 32 0.41 -22.84 5.70
C GLU A 32 -1.00 -22.86 5.10
N GLY A 33 -1.42 -21.77 4.46
CA GLY A 33 -2.75 -21.67 3.85
C GLY A 33 -3.42 -20.33 4.04
N LYS A 34 -4.71 -20.28 3.72
CA LYS A 34 -5.54 -19.07 3.83
C LYS A 34 -6.51 -19.18 5.01
N TYR A 35 -6.75 -18.04 5.65
CA TYR A 35 -7.78 -17.92 6.70
C TYR A 35 -8.37 -16.52 6.72
N LYS A 36 -9.53 -16.39 7.37
CA LYS A 36 -10.23 -15.12 7.52
C LYS A 36 -10.09 -14.61 8.96
N VAL A 37 -9.84 -13.30 9.07
CA VAL A 37 -9.87 -12.60 10.37
C VAL A 37 -11.06 -11.67 10.35
N LEU A 38 -12.03 -11.94 11.21
CA LEU A 38 -13.21 -11.08 11.36
C LEU A 38 -12.92 -9.96 12.35
N SER A 39 -13.38 -8.77 12.04
CA SER A 39 -13.17 -7.58 12.87
C SER A 39 -14.29 -6.56 12.67
N LYS A 40 -14.47 -5.68 13.66
CA LYS A 40 -15.43 -4.57 13.58
C LYS A 40 -14.97 -3.42 12.69
N ALA A 41 -13.66 -3.34 12.41
CA ALA A 41 -13.05 -2.33 11.58
C ALA A 41 -11.73 -2.87 10.99
N VAL A 42 -11.32 -2.31 9.85
CA VAL A 42 -10.05 -2.60 9.19
C VAL A 42 -9.31 -1.28 8.99
N ILE A 43 -8.08 -1.20 9.48
CA ILE A 43 -7.19 -0.06 9.25
C ILE A 43 -6.22 -0.44 8.14
N VAL A 44 -6.23 0.32 7.04
CA VAL A 44 -5.29 0.15 5.94
C VAL A 44 -4.06 1.02 6.21
N ALA A 45 -2.92 0.39 6.48
CA ALA A 45 -1.66 1.05 6.77
C ALA A 45 -0.51 0.44 5.94
N THR A 46 -0.81 0.12 4.66
CA THR A 46 0.09 -0.63 3.77
C THR A 46 1.06 0.25 2.99
N GLY A 47 1.05 1.55 3.23
CA GLY A 47 1.83 2.52 2.47
C GLY A 47 1.22 2.83 1.09
N GLY A 48 2.01 3.46 0.24
CA GLY A 48 1.58 3.93 -1.06
C GLY A 48 1.83 2.94 -2.21
N PHE A 49 2.07 3.49 -3.41
CA PHE A 49 2.15 2.71 -4.66
C PHE A 49 3.40 3.02 -5.51
N SER A 50 4.44 3.60 -4.92
CA SER A 50 5.64 4.03 -5.69
C SER A 50 6.38 2.89 -6.37
N ALA A 51 6.19 1.64 -5.93
CA ALA A 51 6.74 0.45 -6.54
C ALA A 51 5.75 -0.26 -7.49
N SER A 52 4.60 0.36 -7.82
CA SER A 52 3.60 -0.20 -8.74
C SER A 52 3.62 0.54 -10.09
N PRO A 53 4.22 -0.03 -11.15
CA PRO A 53 4.19 0.59 -12.47
C PRO A 53 2.78 0.82 -13.01
N GLU A 54 1.84 -0.06 -12.66
CA GLU A 54 0.44 0.03 -13.07
C GLU A 54 -0.26 1.25 -12.46
N LEU A 55 -0.14 1.43 -11.13
CA LEU A 55 -0.75 2.57 -10.45
C LEU A 55 -0.05 3.89 -10.81
N LEU A 56 1.28 3.87 -10.97
CA LEU A 56 2.02 5.02 -11.49
C LEU A 56 1.52 5.41 -12.89
N LYS A 57 1.35 4.44 -13.79
CA LYS A 57 0.81 4.71 -15.13
C LYS A 57 -0.58 5.35 -15.09
N ARG A 58 -1.39 4.92 -14.14
CA ARG A 58 -2.78 5.41 -14.00
C ARG A 58 -2.85 6.80 -13.38
N TYR A 59 -2.09 7.05 -12.32
CA TYR A 59 -2.25 8.24 -11.49
C TYR A 59 -1.12 9.26 -11.62
N ALA A 60 0.08 8.81 -11.97
CA ALA A 60 1.28 9.64 -12.00
C ALA A 60 2.25 9.21 -13.12
N PRO A 61 1.83 9.28 -14.41
CA PRO A 61 2.59 8.73 -15.54
C PRO A 61 3.99 9.34 -15.69
N ASP A 62 4.19 10.58 -15.30
CA ASP A 62 5.47 11.29 -15.38
C ASP A 62 6.54 10.72 -14.43
N TRP A 63 6.13 9.82 -13.52
CA TRP A 63 7.00 9.22 -12.53
C TRP A 63 7.41 7.77 -12.85
N ILE A 64 6.93 7.22 -13.97
CA ILE A 64 7.32 5.87 -14.41
C ILE A 64 8.83 5.83 -14.68
N GLY A 65 9.47 4.78 -14.16
CA GLY A 65 10.91 4.56 -14.36
C GLY A 65 11.82 5.48 -13.54
N ARG A 66 11.26 6.34 -12.70
CA ARG A 66 12.07 7.14 -11.77
C ARG A 66 12.42 6.34 -10.53
N PRO A 67 13.63 6.56 -9.96
CA PRO A 67 14.01 5.88 -8.73
C PRO A 67 13.08 6.28 -7.58
N THR A 68 12.76 5.34 -6.71
CA THR A 68 12.00 5.56 -5.48
C THR A 68 12.86 5.25 -4.27
N THR A 69 12.72 6.03 -3.20
CA THR A 69 13.25 5.71 -1.86
C THR A 69 12.30 4.87 -1.05
N GLY A 70 11.11 4.62 -1.57
CA GLY A 70 10.12 3.74 -0.95
C GLY A 70 10.56 2.28 -1.00
N ALA A 71 10.04 1.48 -0.05
CA ALA A 71 10.27 0.05 -0.07
C ALA A 71 9.65 -0.60 -1.33
N SER A 72 10.28 -1.66 -1.83
CA SER A 72 9.77 -2.43 -2.98
C SER A 72 8.38 -3.05 -2.74
N SER A 73 7.95 -3.10 -1.48
CA SER A 73 6.61 -3.56 -1.07
C SER A 73 5.50 -2.51 -1.22
N LEU A 74 5.83 -1.27 -1.60
CA LEU A 74 4.84 -0.20 -1.82
C LEU A 74 4.13 -0.39 -3.18
N THR A 75 3.38 -1.46 -3.29
CA THR A 75 2.71 -1.90 -4.53
C THR A 75 1.27 -1.45 -4.63
N GLY A 76 0.76 -0.72 -3.62
CA GLY A 76 -0.61 -0.20 -3.60
C GLY A 76 -1.68 -1.25 -3.32
N ASP A 77 -1.32 -2.38 -2.71
CA ASP A 77 -2.25 -3.48 -2.45
C ASP A 77 -3.43 -3.03 -1.56
N GLY A 78 -3.17 -2.22 -0.53
CA GLY A 78 -4.23 -1.69 0.34
C GLY A 78 -5.20 -0.77 -0.41
N ILE A 79 -4.69 0.05 -1.33
CA ILE A 79 -5.52 0.93 -2.17
C ILE A 79 -6.45 0.07 -3.04
N ARG A 80 -5.91 -0.95 -3.72
CA ARG A 80 -6.71 -1.85 -4.56
C ARG A 80 -7.76 -2.61 -3.75
N MET A 81 -7.40 -3.13 -2.58
CA MET A 81 -8.33 -3.85 -1.72
C MET A 81 -9.45 -2.94 -1.20
N ALA A 82 -9.13 -1.69 -0.83
CA ALA A 82 -10.13 -0.73 -0.40
C ALA A 82 -11.09 -0.34 -1.56
N GLN A 83 -10.55 -0.07 -2.75
CA GLN A 83 -11.35 0.21 -3.94
C GLN A 83 -12.27 -0.97 -4.31
N ALA A 84 -11.81 -2.21 -4.15
CA ALA A 84 -12.59 -3.40 -4.45
C ALA A 84 -13.87 -3.52 -3.60
N ILE A 85 -13.89 -2.92 -2.41
CA ILE A 85 -15.08 -2.87 -1.54
C ILE A 85 -15.84 -1.54 -1.64
N GLY A 86 -15.51 -0.68 -2.62
CA GLY A 86 -16.23 0.57 -2.91
C GLY A 86 -15.64 1.83 -2.25
N ALA A 87 -14.44 1.78 -1.68
CA ALA A 87 -13.78 2.99 -1.22
C ALA A 87 -13.36 3.87 -2.40
N ASP A 88 -13.51 5.18 -2.24
CA ASP A 88 -13.04 6.16 -3.21
C ASP A 88 -11.58 6.55 -2.93
N THR A 89 -10.97 7.23 -3.89
CA THR A 89 -9.60 7.76 -3.79
C THR A 89 -9.58 9.23 -4.13
N ALA A 90 -8.75 9.99 -3.43
CA ALA A 90 -8.58 11.41 -3.67
C ALA A 90 -7.10 11.75 -3.83
N SER A 91 -6.81 12.74 -4.69
CA SER A 91 -5.47 13.32 -4.85
C SER A 91 -4.36 12.31 -5.20
N MET A 92 -4.71 11.25 -5.92
CA MET A 92 -3.77 10.17 -6.27
C MET A 92 -2.64 10.65 -7.19
N GLU A 93 -2.82 11.77 -7.87
CA GLU A 93 -1.82 12.43 -8.72
C GLU A 93 -0.78 13.22 -7.91
N GLN A 94 -1.05 13.49 -6.64
CA GLN A 94 -0.18 14.27 -5.77
C GLN A 94 0.95 13.41 -5.20
N ILE A 95 2.03 13.33 -5.93
CA ILE A 95 3.21 12.55 -5.54
C ILE A 95 4.16 13.40 -4.72
N LYS A 96 4.50 12.93 -3.51
CA LYS A 96 5.55 13.54 -2.71
C LYS A 96 6.92 13.24 -3.33
N VAL A 97 7.67 14.30 -3.61
CA VAL A 97 9.01 14.20 -4.19
C VAL A 97 10.05 14.58 -3.15
N ASN A 98 11.02 13.71 -2.92
CA ASN A 98 12.20 14.02 -2.13
C ASN A 98 13.41 14.21 -3.06
N TYR A 99 14.18 15.25 -2.78
CA TYR A 99 15.47 15.46 -3.42
C TYR A 99 16.55 14.77 -2.58
N LEU A 100 17.22 13.82 -3.17
CA LEU A 100 18.35 13.13 -2.55
C LEU A 100 19.62 13.55 -3.28
N SER A 101 20.65 13.93 -2.52
CA SER A 101 22.01 14.13 -3.02
C SER A 101 22.90 13.06 -2.43
N ASP A 102 23.66 12.39 -3.25
CA ASP A 102 24.73 11.48 -2.83
C ASP A 102 26.03 12.20 -2.50
N GLY A 103 26.03 13.53 -2.54
CA GLY A 103 27.18 14.37 -2.30
C GLY A 103 28.13 14.53 -3.52
N HIS A 104 27.91 13.78 -4.58
CA HIS A 104 28.78 13.79 -5.76
C HIS A 104 28.04 14.07 -7.07
N HIS A 105 26.73 13.84 -7.13
CA HIS A 105 25.93 13.98 -8.34
C HIS A 105 24.65 14.78 -8.10
N ALA A 106 24.08 15.26 -9.18
CA ALA A 106 22.85 16.05 -9.15
C ALA A 106 21.70 15.31 -8.46
N LEU A 107 20.88 16.08 -7.79
CA LEU A 107 19.68 15.72 -7.06
C LEU A 107 18.85 14.63 -7.78
N TYR A 108 18.72 13.48 -7.17
CA TYR A 108 17.75 12.47 -7.59
C TYR A 108 16.38 12.83 -7.06
N ARG A 109 15.39 12.89 -7.93
CA ARG A 109 14.00 12.95 -7.53
C ARG A 109 13.51 11.54 -7.24
N SER A 110 13.12 11.28 -6.00
CA SER A 110 12.46 10.04 -5.64
C SER A 110 10.96 10.26 -5.45
N CYS A 111 10.17 9.30 -5.89
CA CYS A 111 8.74 9.27 -5.68
C CYS A 111 8.43 8.57 -4.34
N GLN A 112 7.64 9.23 -3.50
CA GLN A 112 6.98 8.62 -2.35
C GLN A 112 5.49 8.92 -2.48
N SER A 113 4.71 7.90 -2.53
CA SER A 113 3.24 7.95 -2.53
C SER A 113 2.69 7.34 -1.25
#